data_732a34bd7834fb028818e54e895fc176
#
_entry.id   732a34bd7834fb028818e54e895fc176
#
_cell.length_a   1.000
_cell.length_b   1.000
_cell.length_c   1.000
_cell.angle_alpha   90.00
_cell.angle_beta   90.00
_cell.angle_gamma   90.00
#
_symmetry.space_group_name_H-M   'P 1'
#
loop_
_entity.id
_entity.type
_entity.pdbx_description
1 polymer ?
#
loop_
_entity_poly.entity_id
_entity_poly.type
_entity_poly.pdbx_seq_one_letter_code
_entity_poly.pdbx_strand_id
1 'polypeptide(L)'
;EIDVFHIARGVGGRTTEEAYQNVLGFVASFNAIIANRPDVFVRIDSVADLAAVHGSERTGILIGLQDSTHFRRPADVEAFHSLGQRVSQLTYNARNMIGNGSTERVDGGISDFGVSIVEAMNEVGMVVDVSHSGDQTTLDACEVSRAPVLYTHSNARALNPGHPRCKTDEAIRRMGETGGVMGIT
;
A
#
# COMPACT_ATOMS: atom_id res chain seq x y z
N GLU A 1 -9.70 15.24 15.71
CA GLU A 1 -8.41 15.82 15.33
C GLU A 1 -7.65 14.76 14.52
N ILE A 2 -7.12 15.10 13.33
CA ILE A 2 -6.40 14.14 12.47
C ILE A 2 -4.91 14.38 12.69
N ASP A 3 -4.27 13.46 13.42
CA ASP A 3 -2.84 13.55 13.69
C ASP A 3 -1.99 13.07 12.50
N VAL A 4 -2.50 12.11 11.71
CA VAL A 4 -1.75 11.54 10.58
C VAL A 4 -2.63 11.42 9.34
N PHE A 5 -2.09 11.83 8.21
CA PHE A 5 -2.72 11.72 6.90
C PHE A 5 -1.97 10.69 6.04
N HIS A 6 -2.62 9.57 5.73
CA HIS A 6 -2.10 8.62 4.76
C HIS A 6 -2.44 9.10 3.34
N ILE A 7 -1.41 9.47 2.59
CA ILE A 7 -1.56 9.84 1.19
C ILE A 7 -1.43 8.59 0.35
N ALA A 8 -2.53 8.19 -0.29
CA ALA A 8 -2.57 7.06 -1.18
C ALA A 8 -2.98 7.53 -2.58
N ARG A 9 -2.02 7.73 -3.47
CA ARG A 9 -2.27 8.10 -4.86
C ARG A 9 -2.24 6.89 -5.77
N GLY A 10 -3.16 6.84 -6.75
CA GLY A 10 -3.10 5.90 -7.86
C GLY A 10 -1.85 6.14 -8.73
N VAL A 11 -1.20 5.07 -9.14
CA VAL A 11 -0.05 5.12 -10.02
C VAL A 11 -0.53 5.26 -11.47
N GLY A 12 -0.16 6.36 -12.12
CA GLY A 12 -0.42 6.59 -13.54
C GLY A 12 0.75 6.13 -14.40
N GLY A 13 0.48 5.75 -15.64
CA GLY A 13 1.48 5.35 -16.62
C GLY A 13 0.94 4.23 -17.51
N ARG A 14 1.41 4.15 -18.76
CA ARG A 14 1.07 3.09 -19.71
C ARG A 14 2.07 1.92 -19.64
N THR A 15 3.25 2.20 -19.09
CA THR A 15 4.33 1.24 -18.89
C THR A 15 4.83 1.34 -17.46
N THR A 16 5.50 0.28 -16.98
CA THR A 16 6.15 0.27 -15.67
C THR A 16 7.20 1.39 -15.53
N GLU A 17 7.91 1.72 -16.61
CA GLU A 17 8.88 2.83 -16.58
C GLU A 17 8.19 4.19 -16.43
N GLU A 18 7.11 4.45 -17.17
CA GLU A 18 6.31 5.68 -16.98
C GLU A 18 5.74 5.76 -15.56
N ALA A 19 5.23 4.64 -15.04
CA ALA A 19 4.75 4.55 -13.66
C ALA A 19 5.85 4.88 -12.65
N TYR A 20 7.06 4.34 -12.85
CA TYR A 20 8.23 4.63 -12.02
C TYR A 20 8.55 6.13 -11.99
N GLN A 21 8.64 6.78 -13.15
CA GLN A 21 8.94 8.21 -13.26
C GLN A 21 7.83 9.08 -12.63
N ASN A 22 6.57 8.72 -12.83
CA ASN A 22 5.43 9.41 -12.25
C ASN A 22 5.43 9.34 -10.72
N VAL A 23 5.70 8.16 -10.15
CA VAL A 23 5.78 7.98 -8.69
C VAL A 23 6.98 8.69 -8.12
N LEU A 24 8.13 8.66 -8.81
CA LEU A 24 9.32 9.41 -8.38
C LEU A 24 9.02 10.91 -8.28
N GLY A 25 8.38 11.49 -9.30
CA GLY A 25 7.96 12.89 -9.30
C GLY A 25 6.94 13.20 -8.19
N PHE A 26 5.99 12.31 -7.95
CA PHE A 26 5.01 12.43 -6.88
C PHE A 26 5.67 12.45 -5.49
N VAL A 27 6.51 11.47 -5.18
CA VAL A 27 7.20 11.38 -3.88
C VAL A 27 8.11 12.58 -3.66
N ALA A 28 8.85 13.02 -4.71
CA ALA A 28 9.68 14.21 -4.63
C ALA A 28 8.87 15.48 -4.35
N SER A 29 7.69 15.63 -4.99
CA SER A 29 6.81 16.77 -4.77
C SER A 29 6.27 16.82 -3.34
N PHE A 30 5.83 15.69 -2.78
CA PHE A 30 5.38 15.63 -1.39
C PHE A 30 6.49 15.89 -0.39
N ASN A 31 7.69 15.34 -0.63
CA ASN A 31 8.85 15.66 0.19
C ASN A 31 9.16 17.15 0.19
N ALA A 32 9.06 17.81 -0.96
CA ALA A 32 9.26 19.27 -1.05
C ALA A 32 8.18 20.04 -0.29
N ILE A 33 6.91 19.65 -0.39
CA ILE A 33 5.79 20.27 0.37
C ILE A 33 6.04 20.15 1.87
N ILE A 34 6.39 18.96 2.35
CA ILE A 34 6.66 18.71 3.77
C ILE A 34 7.85 19.55 4.24
N ALA A 35 8.94 19.55 3.46
CA ALA A 35 10.15 20.30 3.79
C ALA A 35 9.94 21.84 3.81
N ASN A 36 9.03 22.35 2.98
CA ASN A 36 8.71 23.77 2.91
C ASN A 36 7.76 24.26 4.04
N ARG A 37 7.11 23.33 4.74
CA ARG A 37 6.18 23.63 5.82
C ARG A 37 6.42 22.75 7.06
N PRO A 38 7.64 22.77 7.62
CA PRO A 38 7.99 21.97 8.81
C PRO A 38 7.22 22.41 10.07
N ASP A 39 6.64 23.62 10.03
CA ASP A 39 5.72 24.15 11.04
C ASP A 39 4.35 23.42 11.04
N VAL A 40 3.93 22.86 9.91
CA VAL A 40 2.61 22.22 9.73
C VAL A 40 2.74 20.69 9.57
N PHE A 41 3.75 20.23 8.84
CA PHE A 41 3.86 18.83 8.43
C PHE A 41 5.10 18.13 9.00
N VAL A 42 4.91 16.84 9.29
CA VAL A 42 6.00 15.89 9.61
C VAL A 42 5.87 14.68 8.72
N ARG A 43 6.95 14.27 8.02
CA ARG A 43 6.93 13.00 7.33
C ARG A 43 7.03 11.85 8.33
N ILE A 44 6.17 10.87 8.17
CA ILE A 44 6.16 9.67 9.00
C ILE A 44 7.02 8.61 8.33
N ASP A 45 8.20 8.37 8.90
CA ASP A 45 9.16 7.38 8.45
C ASP A 45 9.26 6.18 9.41
N SER A 46 8.78 6.35 10.65
CA SER A 46 8.87 5.34 11.72
C SER A 46 7.71 5.45 12.72
N VAL A 47 7.58 4.43 13.58
CA VAL A 47 6.63 4.44 14.72
C VAL A 47 6.96 5.58 15.70
N ALA A 48 8.25 5.94 15.83
CA ALA A 48 8.64 7.07 16.68
C ALA A 48 8.08 8.39 16.16
N ASP A 49 8.01 8.58 14.83
CA ASP A 49 7.41 9.78 14.24
C ASP A 49 5.90 9.84 14.49
N LEU A 50 5.20 8.68 14.44
CA LEU A 50 3.79 8.59 14.83
C LEU A 50 3.58 9.03 16.27
N ALA A 51 4.40 8.52 17.18
CA ALA A 51 4.32 8.90 18.59
C ALA A 51 4.65 10.38 18.84
N ALA A 52 5.59 10.93 18.07
CA ALA A 52 6.00 12.34 18.21
C ALA A 52 4.96 13.33 17.63
N VAL A 53 4.18 12.92 16.65
CA VAL A 53 3.14 13.77 16.04
C VAL A 53 1.84 13.74 16.83
N HIS A 54 1.58 12.63 17.54
CA HIS A 54 0.37 12.47 18.33
C HIS A 54 0.28 13.54 19.43
N GLY A 55 -0.82 14.29 19.43
CA GLY A 55 -1.03 15.39 20.37
C GLY A 55 -0.19 16.66 20.09
N SER A 56 0.54 16.71 18.98
CA SER A 56 1.23 17.93 18.51
C SER A 56 0.28 18.80 17.67
N GLU A 57 0.70 20.04 17.37
CA GLU A 57 -0.04 20.93 16.46
C GLU A 57 0.24 20.65 14.97
N ARG A 58 1.06 19.63 14.66
CA ARG A 58 1.47 19.28 13.31
C ARG A 58 0.72 18.02 12.82
N THR A 59 0.60 17.93 11.50
CA THR A 59 0.01 16.75 10.84
C THR A 59 1.12 15.85 10.31
N GLY A 60 1.08 14.57 10.70
CA GLY A 60 1.95 13.54 10.14
C GLY A 60 1.52 13.15 8.72
N ILE A 61 2.48 13.05 7.81
CA ILE A 61 2.24 12.63 6.42
C ILE A 61 2.88 11.27 6.19
N LEU A 62 2.06 10.24 5.99
CA LEU A 62 2.46 8.89 5.63
C LEU A 62 2.31 8.72 4.11
N ILE A 63 3.42 8.54 3.39
CA ILE A 63 3.42 8.42 1.93
C ILE A 63 3.13 6.97 1.53
N GLY A 64 2.04 6.77 0.78
CA GLY A 64 1.65 5.49 0.21
C GLY A 64 1.19 5.61 -1.24
N LEU A 65 1.08 4.47 -1.92
CA LEU A 65 0.64 4.34 -3.31
C LEU A 65 -0.46 3.29 -3.44
N GLN A 66 -1.47 3.57 -4.28
CA GLN A 66 -2.59 2.65 -4.58
C GLN A 66 -2.33 1.81 -5.83
N ASP A 67 -1.12 1.39 -6.06
CA ASP A 67 -0.66 0.41 -7.03
C ASP A 67 0.85 0.28 -6.89
N SER A 68 1.39 -0.89 -7.18
CA SER A 68 2.83 -1.16 -7.16
C SER A 68 3.43 -1.36 -8.55
N THR A 69 2.74 -0.94 -9.62
CA THR A 69 3.23 -1.03 -11.01
C THR A 69 4.56 -0.30 -11.23
N HIS A 70 4.90 0.66 -10.38
CA HIS A 70 6.16 1.40 -10.43
C HIS A 70 7.39 0.58 -10.01
N PHE A 71 7.23 -0.55 -9.34
CA PHE A 71 8.35 -1.45 -9.05
C PHE A 71 8.69 -2.28 -10.29
N ARG A 72 9.83 -2.02 -10.92
CA ARG A 72 10.36 -2.72 -12.10
C ARG A 72 11.15 -3.96 -11.70
N ARG A 73 11.64 -3.99 -10.45
CA ARG A 73 12.44 -5.03 -9.81
C ARG A 73 12.41 -4.87 -8.29
N PRO A 74 12.74 -5.89 -7.48
CA PRO A 74 12.73 -5.82 -6.01
C PRO A 74 13.57 -4.67 -5.43
N ALA A 75 14.72 -4.35 -6.03
CA ALA A 75 15.58 -3.24 -5.58
C ALA A 75 14.91 -1.85 -5.66
N ASP A 76 13.86 -1.68 -6.47
CA ASP A 76 13.12 -0.43 -6.52
C ASP A 76 12.32 -0.20 -5.23
N VAL A 77 11.95 -1.26 -4.48
CA VAL A 77 11.25 -1.16 -3.19
C VAL A 77 12.12 -0.41 -2.18
N GLU A 78 13.40 -0.80 -2.02
CA GLU A 78 14.36 -0.12 -1.14
C GLU A 78 14.58 1.34 -1.58
N ALA A 79 14.69 1.58 -2.88
CA ALA A 79 14.85 2.93 -3.42
C ALA A 79 13.69 3.85 -3.04
N PHE A 80 12.44 3.42 -3.25
CA PHE A 80 11.26 4.21 -2.89
C PHE A 80 11.06 4.32 -1.36
N HIS A 81 11.38 3.27 -0.60
CA HIS A 81 11.37 3.32 0.86
C HIS A 81 12.37 4.39 1.37
N SER A 82 13.57 4.45 0.81
CA SER A 82 14.57 5.48 1.14
C SER A 82 14.10 6.90 0.80
N LEU A 83 13.21 7.06 -0.20
CA LEU A 83 12.57 8.33 -0.56
C LEU A 83 11.38 8.68 0.34
N GLY A 84 10.95 7.79 1.24
CA GLY A 84 9.88 8.03 2.20
C GLY A 84 8.57 7.33 1.93
N GLN A 85 8.45 6.47 0.89
CA GLN A 85 7.28 5.62 0.73
C GLN A 85 7.23 4.57 1.84
N ARG A 86 6.10 4.42 2.51
CA ARG A 86 5.93 3.48 3.64
C ARG A 86 4.83 2.46 3.43
N VAL A 87 3.91 2.72 2.50
CA VAL A 87 2.81 1.82 2.17
C VAL A 87 2.77 1.63 0.65
N SER A 88 2.59 0.41 0.19
CA SER A 88 2.34 0.13 -1.23
C SER A 88 1.22 -0.89 -1.37
N GLN A 89 0.18 -0.51 -2.09
CA GLN A 89 -0.90 -1.41 -2.46
C GLN A 89 -0.45 -2.23 -3.66
N LEU A 90 -0.55 -3.57 -3.57
CA LEU A 90 0.01 -4.49 -4.57
C LEU A 90 -0.57 -4.27 -5.96
N THR A 91 -1.90 -4.16 -6.06
CA THR A 91 -2.61 -3.93 -7.32
C THR A 91 -3.68 -2.85 -7.11
N TYR A 92 -4.02 -2.12 -8.17
CA TYR A 92 -5.30 -1.40 -8.19
C TYR A 92 -6.43 -2.36 -8.61
N ASN A 93 -7.43 -1.89 -9.35
CA ASN A 93 -8.56 -2.73 -9.74
C ASN A 93 -8.21 -3.78 -10.81
N ALA A 94 -7.29 -3.47 -11.70
CA ALA A 94 -6.84 -4.33 -12.78
C ALA A 94 -5.58 -5.13 -12.40
N ARG A 95 -5.27 -6.13 -13.21
CA ARG A 95 -4.05 -6.90 -13.11
C ARG A 95 -2.82 -6.04 -13.44
N ASN A 96 -1.74 -6.26 -12.69
CA ASN A 96 -0.40 -5.77 -12.98
C ASN A 96 0.62 -6.93 -12.96
N MET A 97 1.92 -6.64 -12.94
CA MET A 97 2.96 -7.67 -12.88
C MET A 97 2.98 -8.44 -11.55
N ILE A 98 2.45 -7.87 -10.49
CA ILE A 98 2.48 -8.44 -9.12
C ILE A 98 1.35 -9.44 -8.92
N GLY A 99 0.14 -9.11 -9.38
CA GLY A 99 -1.03 -9.97 -9.16
C GLY A 99 -2.29 -9.41 -9.81
N ASN A 100 -3.44 -9.89 -9.38
CA ASN A 100 -4.73 -9.53 -9.93
C ASN A 100 -5.46 -8.54 -9.02
N GLY A 101 -6.05 -7.51 -9.63
CA GLY A 101 -6.94 -6.58 -8.94
C GLY A 101 -8.35 -7.16 -8.77
N SER A 102 -9.14 -6.52 -7.93
CA SER A 102 -10.47 -7.00 -7.52
C SER A 102 -11.51 -7.05 -8.64
N THR A 103 -11.28 -6.38 -9.77
CA THR A 103 -12.23 -6.38 -10.90
C THR A 103 -11.82 -7.31 -12.03
N GLU A 104 -10.73 -8.06 -11.87
CA GLU A 104 -10.34 -9.07 -12.85
C GLU A 104 -11.34 -10.22 -12.91
N ARG A 105 -11.63 -10.67 -14.12
CA ARG A 105 -12.56 -11.79 -14.35
C ARG A 105 -12.03 -13.12 -13.79
N VAL A 106 -10.72 -13.29 -13.80
CA VAL A 106 -10.03 -14.45 -13.25
C VAL A 106 -8.92 -13.95 -12.34
N ASP A 107 -9.01 -14.29 -11.08
CA ASP A 107 -7.98 -14.00 -10.09
C ASP A 107 -7.07 -15.23 -9.93
N GLY A 108 -5.90 -15.16 -10.54
CA GLY A 108 -4.87 -16.21 -10.47
C GLY A 108 -3.90 -16.04 -9.30
N GLY A 109 -4.16 -15.07 -8.40
CA GLY A 109 -3.29 -14.81 -7.26
C GLY A 109 -2.08 -13.94 -7.58
N ILE A 110 -1.06 -14.06 -6.72
CA ILE A 110 0.21 -13.32 -6.82
C ILE A 110 1.15 -14.02 -7.81
N SER A 111 1.93 -13.27 -8.56
CA SER A 111 2.96 -13.82 -9.44
C SER A 111 4.28 -14.09 -8.70
N ASP A 112 5.21 -14.85 -9.29
CA ASP A 112 6.58 -15.02 -8.74
C ASP A 112 7.29 -13.67 -8.56
N PHE A 113 7.07 -12.75 -9.50
CA PHE A 113 7.55 -11.38 -9.34
C PHE A 113 6.89 -10.68 -8.15
N GLY A 114 5.58 -10.85 -7.98
CA GLY A 114 4.83 -10.31 -6.84
C GLY A 114 5.33 -10.86 -5.51
N VAL A 115 5.65 -12.14 -5.42
CA VAL A 115 6.29 -12.76 -4.24
C VAL A 115 7.58 -12.01 -3.90
N SER A 116 8.47 -11.82 -4.88
CA SER A 116 9.75 -11.12 -4.67
C SER A 116 9.58 -9.66 -4.23
N ILE A 117 8.52 -8.99 -4.67
CA ILE A 117 8.18 -7.62 -4.23
C ILE A 117 7.69 -7.61 -2.79
N VAL A 118 6.80 -8.54 -2.40
CA VAL A 118 6.32 -8.65 -1.00
C VAL A 118 7.46 -8.95 -0.05
N GLU A 119 8.37 -9.85 -0.42
CA GLU A 119 9.58 -10.14 0.35
C GLU A 119 10.46 -8.90 0.52
N ALA A 120 10.73 -8.16 -0.56
CA ALA A 120 11.50 -6.92 -0.51
C ALA A 120 10.80 -5.85 0.36
N MET A 121 9.46 -5.74 0.29
CA MET A 121 8.70 -4.83 1.16
C MET A 121 8.86 -5.20 2.63
N ASN A 122 8.82 -6.49 2.98
CA ASN A 122 9.03 -6.96 4.34
C ASN A 122 10.45 -6.66 4.84
N GLU A 123 11.47 -6.81 3.97
CA GLU A 123 12.87 -6.56 4.32
C GLU A 123 13.13 -5.11 4.73
N VAL A 124 12.52 -4.15 4.02
CA VAL A 124 12.70 -2.72 4.31
C VAL A 124 11.69 -2.15 5.29
N GLY A 125 10.66 -2.92 5.68
CA GLY A 125 9.57 -2.46 6.54
C GLY A 125 8.52 -1.61 5.81
N MET A 126 8.37 -1.77 4.50
CA MET A 126 7.26 -1.17 3.74
C MET A 126 6.00 -2.01 3.93
N VAL A 127 4.89 -1.35 4.26
CA VAL A 127 3.61 -2.01 4.55
C VAL A 127 2.94 -2.50 3.26
N VAL A 128 2.52 -3.76 3.26
CA VAL A 128 1.74 -4.37 2.17
C VAL A 128 0.25 -4.04 2.35
N ASP A 129 -0.33 -3.32 1.39
CA ASP A 129 -1.77 -3.05 1.33
C ASP A 129 -2.41 -3.87 0.21
N VAL A 130 -3.52 -4.54 0.50
CA VAL A 130 -4.28 -5.37 -0.44
C VAL A 130 -5.71 -4.88 -0.65
N SER A 131 -5.98 -3.61 -0.36
CA SER A 131 -7.33 -3.01 -0.43
C SER A 131 -8.03 -3.21 -1.78
N HIS A 132 -7.32 -3.06 -2.90
CA HIS A 132 -7.85 -3.27 -4.25
C HIS A 132 -7.50 -4.63 -4.87
N SER A 133 -6.73 -5.46 -4.19
CA SER A 133 -6.35 -6.78 -4.71
C SER A 133 -7.54 -7.74 -4.76
N GLY A 134 -7.51 -8.67 -5.68
CA GLY A 134 -8.47 -9.75 -5.77
C GLY A 134 -8.40 -10.70 -4.58
N ASP A 135 -9.32 -11.63 -4.48
CA ASP A 135 -9.44 -12.52 -3.32
C ASP A 135 -8.23 -13.43 -3.20
N GLN A 136 -7.84 -14.10 -4.30
CA GLN A 136 -6.69 -15.00 -4.29
C GLN A 136 -5.38 -14.23 -4.11
N THR A 137 -5.20 -13.10 -4.80
CA THR A 137 -4.03 -12.21 -4.61
C THR A 137 -3.90 -11.78 -3.14
N THR A 138 -5.02 -11.52 -2.46
CA THR A 138 -5.04 -11.17 -1.03
C THR A 138 -4.60 -12.34 -0.15
N LEU A 139 -5.15 -13.54 -0.40
CA LEU A 139 -4.81 -14.74 0.37
C LEU A 139 -3.33 -15.10 0.22
N ASP A 140 -2.83 -15.08 -1.00
CA ASP A 140 -1.42 -15.34 -1.31
C ASP A 140 -0.51 -14.29 -0.64
N ALA A 141 -0.88 -13.01 -0.67
CA ALA A 141 -0.12 -11.97 0.01
C ALA A 141 -0.04 -12.19 1.54
N CYS A 142 -1.13 -12.65 2.16
CA CYS A 142 -1.14 -13.01 3.58
C CYS A 142 -0.29 -14.25 3.88
N GLU A 143 -0.16 -15.18 2.92
CA GLU A 143 0.68 -16.37 3.08
C GLU A 143 2.17 -16.05 2.93
N VAL A 144 2.52 -15.21 1.93
CA VAL A 144 3.91 -14.84 1.61
C VAL A 144 4.48 -13.85 2.62
N SER A 145 3.66 -12.91 3.10
CA SER A 145 4.15 -11.82 3.96
C SER A 145 4.53 -12.34 5.35
N ARG A 146 5.71 -11.94 5.81
CA ARG A 146 6.21 -12.17 7.17
C ARG A 146 5.88 -11.01 8.12
N ALA A 147 5.22 -9.96 7.61
CA ALA A 147 4.77 -8.80 8.35
C ALA A 147 3.25 -8.61 8.20
N PRO A 148 2.60 -7.82 9.07
CA PRO A 148 1.18 -7.55 8.95
C PRO A 148 0.79 -7.01 7.57
N VAL A 149 -0.30 -7.57 6.99
CA VAL A 149 -0.90 -7.12 5.74
C VAL A 149 -2.12 -6.25 6.07
N LEU A 150 -2.31 -5.16 5.36
CA LEU A 150 -3.39 -4.21 5.65
C LEU A 150 -4.44 -4.14 4.54
N TYR A 151 -5.65 -3.80 4.96
CA TYR A 151 -6.63 -3.10 4.11
C TYR A 151 -6.71 -1.65 4.58
N THR A 152 -6.08 -0.73 3.89
CA THR A 152 -6.15 0.69 4.28
C THR A 152 -7.55 1.26 4.09
N HIS A 153 -8.33 0.71 3.13
CA HIS A 153 -9.71 1.11 2.84
C HIS A 153 -10.48 -0.01 2.13
N SER A 154 -11.39 -0.67 2.83
CA SER A 154 -12.26 -1.71 2.25
C SER A 154 -13.50 -1.95 3.12
N ASN A 155 -14.34 -2.90 2.72
CA ASN A 155 -15.55 -3.29 3.45
C ASN A 155 -15.74 -4.82 3.41
N ALA A 156 -16.52 -5.35 4.35
CA ALA A 156 -16.89 -6.76 4.37
C ALA A 156 -17.88 -7.08 3.25
N ARG A 157 -17.60 -8.13 2.45
CA ARG A 157 -18.47 -8.58 1.36
C ARG A 157 -19.81 -9.11 1.85
N ALA A 158 -19.84 -9.67 3.04
CA ALA A 158 -21.08 -10.13 3.67
C ALA A 158 -22.13 -9.02 3.81
N LEU A 159 -21.70 -7.75 3.95
CA LEU A 159 -22.57 -6.57 4.05
C LEU A 159 -22.95 -5.97 2.68
N ASN A 160 -22.16 -6.27 1.64
CA ASN A 160 -22.42 -5.82 0.27
C ASN A 160 -22.08 -6.95 -0.73
N PRO A 161 -22.94 -7.99 -0.81
CA PRO A 161 -22.71 -9.15 -1.65
C PRO A 161 -22.59 -8.78 -3.14
N GLY A 162 -21.62 -9.39 -3.81
CA GLY A 162 -21.37 -9.16 -5.23
C GLY A 162 -20.49 -7.95 -5.55
N HIS A 163 -20.15 -7.12 -4.58
CA HIS A 163 -19.22 -6.01 -4.83
C HIS A 163 -17.77 -6.52 -4.79
N PRO A 164 -17.03 -6.48 -5.92
CA PRO A 164 -15.71 -7.11 -6.01
C PRO A 164 -14.65 -6.47 -5.11
N ARG A 165 -14.85 -5.20 -4.73
CA ARG A 165 -13.94 -4.46 -3.83
C ARG A 165 -14.09 -4.84 -2.36
N CYS A 166 -15.24 -5.45 -1.99
CA CYS A 166 -15.43 -5.91 -0.62
C CYS A 166 -14.72 -7.25 -0.41
N LYS A 167 -14.19 -7.46 0.77
CA LYS A 167 -13.36 -8.60 1.13
C LYS A 167 -14.20 -9.75 1.68
N THR A 168 -13.85 -10.98 1.33
CA THR A 168 -14.47 -12.17 1.90
C THR A 168 -14.14 -12.29 3.39
N ASP A 169 -15.00 -12.97 4.14
CA ASP A 169 -14.74 -13.24 5.57
C ASP A 169 -13.45 -14.04 5.76
N GLU A 170 -13.12 -14.93 4.82
CA GLU A 170 -11.86 -15.66 4.81
C GLU A 170 -10.65 -14.71 4.67
N ALA A 171 -10.69 -13.81 3.69
CA ALA A 171 -9.62 -12.84 3.46
C ALA A 171 -9.44 -11.88 4.64
N ILE A 172 -10.55 -11.46 5.29
CA ILE A 172 -10.50 -10.64 6.50
C ILE A 172 -9.85 -11.40 7.67
N ARG A 173 -10.23 -12.67 7.86
CA ARG A 173 -9.65 -13.52 8.91
C ARG A 173 -8.15 -13.75 8.68
N ARG A 174 -7.75 -14.09 7.45
CA ARG A 174 -6.34 -14.32 7.10
C ARG A 174 -5.51 -13.05 7.32
N MET A 175 -6.01 -11.89 6.92
CA MET A 175 -5.36 -10.61 7.22
C MET A 175 -5.23 -10.39 8.74
N GLY A 176 -6.28 -10.66 9.53
CA GLY A 176 -6.22 -10.57 10.98
C GLY A 176 -5.19 -11.52 11.62
N GLU A 177 -5.00 -12.73 11.05
CA GLU A 177 -3.98 -13.68 11.50
C GLU A 177 -2.54 -13.18 11.28
N THR A 178 -2.32 -12.29 10.31
CA THR A 178 -1.02 -11.60 10.13
C THR A 178 -0.78 -10.48 11.16
N GLY A 179 -1.77 -10.16 12.00
CA GLY A 179 -1.74 -8.98 12.88
C GLY A 179 -2.12 -7.68 12.18
N GLY A 180 -2.75 -7.77 11.01
CA GLY A 180 -3.13 -6.64 10.18
C GLY A 180 -4.35 -5.86 10.67
N VAL A 181 -4.64 -4.76 10.00
CA VAL A 181 -5.75 -3.84 10.31
C VAL A 181 -6.57 -3.56 9.05
N MET A 182 -7.88 -3.41 9.20
CA MET A 182 -8.80 -3.05 8.14
C MET A 182 -9.45 -1.68 8.41
N GLY A 183 -9.17 -0.71 7.55
CA GLY A 183 -9.90 0.56 7.46
C GLY A 183 -11.23 0.35 6.75
N ILE A 184 -12.32 0.73 7.42
CA ILE A 184 -13.69 0.66 6.86
C ILE A 184 -14.02 1.97 6.16
N THR A 185 -14.61 1.91 4.95
CA THR A 185 -14.93 3.08 4.10
C THR A 185 -16.39 3.09 3.66
#